data_e9d9c4425d5557a24243c5eebf3fe141
#
_entry.id   e9d9c4425d5557a24243c5eebf3fe141
#
_cell.length_a   1.000
_cell.length_b   1.000
_cell.length_c   1.000
_cell.angle_alpha   90.00
_cell.angle_beta   90.00
_cell.angle_gamma   90.00
#
_symmetry.space_group_name_H-M   'P 1'
#
loop_
_entity.id
_entity.type
_entity.pdbx_description
1 polymer ?
#
loop_
_entity_poly.entity_id
_entity_poly.type
_entity_poly.pdbx_seq_one_letter_code
_entity_poly.pdbx_strand_id
1 'polypeptide(L)'
;MTDVGQYAADSGLALRAIGAGDLGFLDRLCSDPEALGPFEWPGFGDVRARRRRWEQDGYAGPDSTVLAVVLADGTVAGIASWRTVRRGQPDSGICYEIGLALLPEHRGHGLGTAAHRMLIDYLFKFTVAHRLEALTDAANVAERKALERVGFEREGVLREVAFRHGSWRDAVIYALLRDGP
;
A
#
# COMPACT_ATOMS: atom_id res chain seq x y z
N MET A 1 -0.63 19.52 -20.06
CA MET A 1 -0.24 18.28 -19.35
C MET A 1 0.50 18.76 -18.10
N THR A 2 -0.19 18.85 -16.97
CA THR A 2 0.42 19.27 -15.69
C THR A 2 1.32 18.15 -15.23
N ASP A 3 2.61 18.44 -15.14
CA ASP A 3 3.61 17.56 -14.55
C ASP A 3 3.23 17.30 -13.08
N VAL A 4 2.60 16.16 -12.84
CA VAL A 4 2.25 15.74 -11.48
C VAL A 4 3.55 15.27 -10.86
N GLY A 5 4.06 16.01 -9.87
CA GLY A 5 5.29 15.69 -9.16
C GLY A 5 5.33 14.21 -8.81
N GLN A 6 6.41 13.54 -9.16
CA GLN A 6 6.62 12.12 -8.89
C GLN A 6 7.88 11.93 -8.02
N TYR A 7 7.81 10.95 -7.13
CA TYR A 7 8.97 10.48 -6.38
C TYR A 7 9.53 9.25 -7.10
N ALA A 8 10.68 9.40 -7.75
CA ALA A 8 11.31 8.37 -8.56
C ALA A 8 12.56 7.82 -7.87
N ALA A 9 12.84 6.53 -8.09
CA ALA A 9 14.07 5.86 -7.72
C ALA A 9 14.78 5.32 -8.98
N ASP A 10 16.04 4.95 -8.84
CA ASP A 10 16.85 4.38 -9.93
C ASP A 10 16.31 3.03 -10.47
N SER A 11 15.30 2.48 -9.82
CA SER A 11 14.65 1.21 -10.18
C SER A 11 13.72 1.27 -11.39
N GLY A 12 13.54 2.44 -12.02
CA GLY A 12 12.55 2.62 -13.10
C GLY A 12 11.10 2.66 -12.62
N LEU A 13 10.88 2.79 -11.31
CA LEU A 13 9.58 3.00 -10.69
C LEU A 13 9.44 4.43 -10.19
N ALA A 14 8.21 4.91 -10.13
CA ALA A 14 7.87 6.16 -9.48
C ALA A 14 6.59 6.02 -8.64
N LEU A 15 6.51 6.79 -7.55
CA LEU A 15 5.28 7.04 -6.81
C LEU A 15 4.77 8.43 -7.20
N ARG A 16 3.50 8.53 -7.55
CA ARG A 16 2.85 9.82 -7.81
C ARG A 16 1.41 9.85 -7.29
N ALA A 17 0.88 11.04 -7.12
CA ALA A 17 -0.53 11.21 -6.78
C ALA A 17 -1.44 10.55 -7.84
N ILE A 18 -2.62 10.11 -7.41
CA ILE A 18 -3.67 9.58 -8.28
C ILE A 18 -4.23 10.72 -9.14
N GLY A 19 -4.15 10.58 -10.45
CA GLY A 19 -4.71 11.53 -11.41
C GLY A 19 -6.07 11.10 -11.95
N ALA A 20 -6.74 12.00 -12.64
CA ALA A 20 -8.03 11.71 -13.29
C ALA A 20 -7.95 10.53 -14.28
N GLY A 21 -6.80 10.36 -14.96
CA GLY A 21 -6.56 9.26 -15.88
C GLY A 21 -6.47 7.88 -15.23
N ASP A 22 -6.27 7.83 -13.91
CA ASP A 22 -6.12 6.57 -13.16
C ASP A 22 -7.46 6.03 -12.62
N LEU A 23 -8.55 6.76 -12.78
CA LEU A 23 -9.86 6.37 -12.23
C LEU A 23 -10.34 5.03 -12.79
N GLY A 24 -10.09 4.75 -14.07
CA GLY A 24 -10.40 3.44 -14.65
C GLY A 24 -9.60 2.29 -14.02
N PHE A 25 -8.35 2.52 -13.65
CA PHE A 25 -7.55 1.58 -12.89
C PHE A 25 -8.14 1.35 -11.49
N LEU A 26 -8.54 2.41 -10.79
CA LEU A 26 -9.18 2.30 -9.46
C LEU A 26 -10.52 1.56 -9.54
N ASP A 27 -11.30 1.79 -10.61
CA ASP A 27 -12.57 1.08 -10.84
C ASP A 27 -12.32 -0.43 -10.99
N ARG A 28 -11.24 -0.83 -11.67
CA ARG A 28 -10.82 -2.24 -11.79
C ARG A 28 -10.54 -2.88 -10.44
N LEU A 29 -9.91 -2.17 -9.50
CA LEU A 29 -9.66 -2.68 -8.13
C LEU A 29 -10.96 -2.96 -7.34
N CYS A 30 -12.10 -2.40 -7.74
CA CYS A 30 -13.40 -2.63 -7.09
C CYS A 30 -14.24 -3.71 -7.76
N SER A 31 -14.01 -3.96 -9.05
CA SER A 31 -14.89 -4.76 -9.89
C SER A 31 -14.26 -6.07 -10.40
N ASP A 32 -12.93 -6.16 -10.34
CA ASP A 32 -12.18 -7.33 -10.82
C ASP A 32 -11.51 -8.06 -9.65
N PRO A 33 -11.99 -9.26 -9.27
CA PRO A 33 -11.38 -10.04 -8.20
C PRO A 33 -9.89 -10.35 -8.43
N GLU A 34 -9.47 -10.51 -9.70
CA GLU A 34 -8.08 -10.80 -10.03
C GLU A 34 -7.16 -9.61 -9.79
N ALA A 35 -7.69 -8.38 -9.88
CA ALA A 35 -6.91 -7.16 -9.70
C ALA A 35 -6.25 -7.07 -8.32
N LEU A 36 -6.97 -7.39 -7.24
CA LEU A 36 -6.42 -7.45 -5.88
C LEU A 36 -5.96 -8.86 -5.52
N GLY A 37 -6.55 -9.89 -6.12
CA GLY A 37 -6.23 -11.28 -5.85
C GLY A 37 -6.81 -11.80 -4.53
N PRO A 38 -6.50 -13.06 -4.17
CA PRO A 38 -7.22 -13.79 -3.12
C PRO A 38 -6.94 -13.25 -1.70
N PHE A 39 -5.89 -12.48 -1.50
CA PHE A 39 -5.50 -11.98 -0.18
C PHE A 39 -6.02 -10.57 0.13
N GLU A 40 -6.40 -9.81 -0.90
CA GLU A 40 -6.82 -8.40 -0.74
C GLU A 40 -8.25 -8.15 -1.17
N TRP A 41 -8.86 -9.03 -1.98
CA TRP A 41 -10.20 -8.83 -2.51
C TRP A 41 -11.28 -8.91 -1.42
N PRO A 42 -11.98 -7.81 -1.10
CA PRO A 42 -13.02 -7.79 -0.07
C PRO A 42 -14.43 -8.10 -0.61
N GLY A 43 -14.57 -8.33 -1.90
CA GLY A 43 -15.83 -8.37 -2.63
C GLY A 43 -16.02 -7.15 -3.53
N PHE A 44 -17.14 -7.11 -4.26
CA PHE A 44 -17.50 -5.98 -5.11
C PHE A 44 -17.67 -4.70 -4.28
N GLY A 45 -17.01 -3.63 -4.71
CA GLY A 45 -17.07 -2.32 -4.07
C GLY A 45 -17.83 -1.29 -4.90
N ASP A 46 -18.25 -0.20 -4.27
CA ASP A 46 -18.87 0.92 -4.96
C ASP A 46 -17.79 1.78 -5.66
N VAL A 47 -17.69 1.64 -6.99
CA VAL A 47 -16.78 2.45 -7.82
C VAL A 47 -17.03 3.95 -7.68
N ARG A 48 -18.30 4.36 -7.43
CA ARG A 48 -18.64 5.76 -7.20
C ARG A 48 -18.05 6.30 -5.90
N ALA A 49 -17.95 5.46 -4.87
CA ALA A 49 -17.32 5.85 -3.59
C ALA A 49 -15.83 6.17 -3.79
N ARG A 50 -15.11 5.39 -4.60
CA ARG A 50 -13.71 5.66 -4.94
C ARG A 50 -13.55 6.96 -5.71
N ARG A 51 -14.41 7.21 -6.69
CA ARG A 51 -14.41 8.45 -7.47
C ARG A 51 -14.74 9.67 -6.60
N ARG A 52 -15.76 9.60 -5.75
CA ARG A 52 -16.09 10.67 -4.78
C ARG A 52 -14.91 10.98 -3.86
N ARG A 53 -14.21 9.95 -3.36
CA ARG A 53 -13.02 10.17 -2.53
C ARG A 53 -11.93 10.90 -3.30
N TRP A 54 -11.68 10.52 -4.56
CA TRP A 54 -10.71 11.22 -5.39
C TRP A 54 -11.10 12.69 -5.61
N GLU A 55 -12.36 12.97 -5.87
CA GLU A 55 -12.88 14.34 -6.03
C GLU A 55 -12.76 15.15 -4.73
N GLN A 56 -12.87 14.51 -3.58
CA GLN A 56 -12.83 15.15 -2.27
C GLN A 56 -11.40 15.49 -1.83
N ASP A 57 -10.46 14.57 -1.92
CA ASP A 57 -9.12 14.69 -1.34
C ASP A 57 -7.97 14.20 -2.24
N GLY A 58 -8.26 13.77 -3.47
CA GLY A 58 -7.25 13.23 -4.39
C GLY A 58 -6.55 11.98 -3.86
N TYR A 59 -7.13 11.26 -2.91
CA TYR A 59 -6.50 10.18 -2.15
C TYR A 59 -5.30 10.61 -1.28
N ALA A 60 -5.16 11.90 -0.98
CA ALA A 60 -4.09 12.46 -0.14
C ALA A 60 -4.66 13.13 1.12
N GLY A 61 -5.53 12.42 1.83
CA GLY A 61 -6.16 12.89 3.06
C GLY A 61 -5.23 12.81 4.29
N PRO A 62 -5.61 13.47 5.40
CA PRO A 62 -4.77 13.55 6.60
C PRO A 62 -4.56 12.19 7.28
N ASP A 63 -5.52 11.28 7.19
CA ASP A 63 -5.47 9.98 7.86
C ASP A 63 -4.98 8.86 6.96
N SER A 64 -5.03 9.03 5.65
CA SER A 64 -4.57 8.02 4.71
C SER A 64 -4.27 8.61 3.33
N THR A 65 -3.23 8.09 2.72
CA THR A 65 -2.81 8.45 1.35
C THR A 65 -2.69 7.20 0.50
N VAL A 66 -3.06 7.33 -0.77
CA VAL A 66 -2.84 6.32 -1.81
C VAL A 66 -2.13 6.97 -2.98
N LEU A 67 -1.04 6.37 -3.42
CA LEU A 67 -0.25 6.80 -4.58
C LEU A 67 -0.31 5.72 -5.67
N ALA A 68 -0.21 6.14 -6.91
CA ALA A 68 0.03 5.23 -8.02
C ALA A 68 1.50 4.79 -8.02
N VAL A 69 1.73 3.49 -8.21
CA VAL A 69 3.03 2.91 -8.56
C VAL A 69 3.12 2.87 -10.07
N VAL A 70 4.08 3.60 -10.64
CA VAL A 70 4.16 3.84 -12.08
C VAL A 70 5.49 3.34 -12.62
N LEU A 71 5.44 2.64 -13.76
CA LEU A 71 6.62 2.20 -14.50
C LEU A 71 7.23 3.35 -15.31
N ALA A 72 8.45 3.18 -15.80
CA ALA A 72 9.17 4.18 -16.59
C ALA A 72 8.44 4.62 -17.87
N ASP A 73 7.59 3.77 -18.43
CA ASP A 73 6.76 4.07 -19.61
C ASP A 73 5.45 4.80 -19.28
N GLY A 74 5.21 5.11 -17.98
CA GLY A 74 4.00 5.75 -17.51
C GLY A 74 2.86 4.80 -17.16
N THR A 75 3.03 3.50 -17.33
CA THR A 75 2.01 2.49 -16.99
C THR A 75 1.80 2.42 -15.48
N VAL A 76 0.54 2.45 -15.03
CA VAL A 76 0.20 2.25 -13.61
C VAL A 76 0.24 0.75 -13.32
N ALA A 77 1.23 0.34 -12.53
CA ALA A 77 1.43 -1.06 -12.14
C ALA A 77 0.64 -1.46 -10.89
N GLY A 78 0.25 -0.47 -10.08
CA GLY A 78 -0.41 -0.73 -8.81
C GLY A 78 -0.61 0.52 -7.99
N ILE A 79 -0.88 0.31 -6.70
CA ILE A 79 -0.98 1.36 -5.69
C ILE A 79 -0.08 1.06 -4.51
N ALA A 80 0.49 2.12 -3.94
CA ALA A 80 1.12 2.12 -2.63
C ALA A 80 0.32 3.04 -1.70
N SER A 81 0.17 2.66 -0.46
CA SER A 81 -0.66 3.43 0.47
C SER A 81 -0.10 3.41 1.87
N TRP A 82 -0.52 4.38 2.67
CA TRP A 82 -0.38 4.33 4.11
C TRP A 82 -1.60 4.92 4.79
N ARG A 83 -1.82 4.50 6.02
CA ARG A 83 -2.82 5.10 6.91
C ARG A 83 -2.22 5.33 8.29
N THR A 84 -2.67 6.37 8.97
CA THR A 84 -2.29 6.63 10.36
C THR A 84 -2.90 5.56 11.26
N VAL A 85 -2.06 4.93 12.06
CA VAL A 85 -2.46 3.99 13.10
C VAL A 85 -1.98 4.55 14.44
N ARG A 86 -2.84 4.50 15.44
CA ARG A 86 -2.51 4.93 16.80
C ARG A 86 -2.20 3.70 17.63
N ARG A 87 -0.99 3.67 18.20
CA ARG A 87 -0.56 2.65 19.16
C ARG A 87 -0.27 3.33 20.49
N GLY A 88 -0.73 2.72 21.58
CA GLY A 88 -0.56 3.31 22.91
C GLY A 88 -1.51 4.46 23.19
N GLN A 89 -1.06 5.43 24.00
CA GLN A 89 -1.88 6.56 24.40
C GLN A 89 -2.01 7.61 23.27
N PRO A 90 -3.07 8.48 23.33
CA PRO A 90 -3.13 9.65 22.47
C PRO A 90 -1.81 10.43 22.60
N ASP A 91 -1.25 10.92 21.52
CA ASP A 91 0.01 11.67 21.46
C ASP A 91 1.31 10.86 21.59
N SER A 92 1.26 9.53 21.64
CA SER A 92 2.45 8.67 21.75
C SER A 92 3.26 8.50 20.44
N GLY A 93 2.95 9.30 19.43
CA GLY A 93 3.67 9.29 18.15
C GLY A 93 2.84 8.78 16.98
N ILE A 94 3.31 9.03 15.78
CA ILE A 94 2.69 8.62 14.53
C ILE A 94 3.29 7.29 14.09
N CYS A 95 2.42 6.31 13.89
CA CYS A 95 2.72 5.07 13.21
C CYS A 95 1.92 5.03 11.91
N TYR A 96 2.54 4.61 10.81
CA TYR A 96 1.84 4.37 9.56
C TYR A 96 1.77 2.87 9.27
N GLU A 97 0.57 2.38 8.99
CA GLU A 97 0.38 1.07 8.38
C GLU A 97 0.44 1.25 6.87
N ILE A 98 1.41 0.60 6.24
CA ILE A 98 1.61 0.65 4.79
C ILE A 98 0.89 -0.50 4.10
N GLY A 99 0.52 -0.29 2.84
CA GLY A 99 -0.06 -1.30 1.96
C GLY A 99 0.44 -1.15 0.53
N LEU A 100 0.51 -2.26 -0.18
CA LEU A 100 0.90 -2.31 -1.58
C LEU A 100 0.01 -3.31 -2.32
N ALA A 101 -0.55 -2.91 -3.44
CA ALA A 101 -1.24 -3.80 -4.35
C ALA A 101 -0.73 -3.58 -5.78
N LEU A 102 -0.22 -4.64 -6.41
CA LEU A 102 0.16 -4.65 -7.82
C LEU A 102 -0.88 -5.41 -8.64
N LEU A 103 -1.14 -4.96 -9.85
CA LEU A 103 -1.94 -5.72 -10.81
C LEU A 103 -1.28 -7.06 -11.14
N PRO A 104 -2.05 -8.11 -11.47
CA PRO A 104 -1.53 -9.45 -11.74
C PRO A 104 -0.39 -9.48 -12.74
N GLU A 105 -0.52 -8.72 -13.83
CA GLU A 105 0.45 -8.61 -14.91
C GLU A 105 1.81 -8.03 -14.49
N HIS A 106 1.88 -7.39 -13.32
CA HIS A 106 3.09 -6.77 -12.77
C HIS A 106 3.65 -7.50 -11.53
N ARG A 107 3.05 -8.63 -11.14
CA ARG A 107 3.51 -9.46 -10.01
C ARG A 107 4.67 -10.38 -10.42
N GLY A 108 5.43 -10.84 -9.43
CA GLY A 108 6.47 -11.86 -9.65
C GLY A 108 7.81 -11.34 -10.18
N HIS A 109 7.93 -10.05 -10.53
CA HIS A 109 9.14 -9.45 -11.14
C HIS A 109 9.96 -8.60 -10.18
N GLY A 110 9.77 -8.73 -8.86
CA GLY A 110 10.49 -7.95 -7.85
C GLY A 110 9.97 -6.52 -7.64
N LEU A 111 8.98 -6.09 -8.43
CA LEU A 111 8.41 -4.73 -8.34
C LEU A 111 7.81 -4.43 -6.97
N GLY A 112 7.20 -5.42 -6.30
CA GLY A 112 6.65 -5.23 -4.95
C GLY A 112 7.72 -4.83 -3.94
N THR A 113 8.87 -5.53 -3.95
CA THR A 113 10.00 -5.19 -3.07
C THR A 113 10.57 -3.80 -3.39
N ALA A 114 10.68 -3.44 -4.67
CA ALA A 114 11.16 -2.12 -5.08
C ALA A 114 10.18 -1.00 -4.67
N ALA A 115 8.89 -1.21 -4.85
CA ALA A 115 7.85 -0.26 -4.46
C ALA A 115 7.78 -0.06 -2.93
N HIS A 116 7.94 -1.15 -2.14
CA HIS A 116 8.06 -1.03 -0.69
C HIS A 116 9.27 -0.19 -0.27
N ARG A 117 10.47 -0.45 -0.83
CA ARG A 117 11.65 0.39 -0.53
C ARG A 117 11.39 1.85 -0.80
N MET A 118 10.83 2.15 -1.97
CA MET A 118 10.52 3.53 -2.34
C MET A 118 9.51 4.18 -1.39
N LEU A 119 8.48 3.46 -0.98
CA LEU A 119 7.49 3.96 -0.03
C LEU A 119 8.11 4.20 1.36
N ILE A 120 8.95 3.29 1.84
CA ILE A 120 9.69 3.41 3.11
C ILE A 120 10.59 4.65 3.07
N ASP A 121 11.41 4.79 2.02
CA ASP A 121 12.29 5.94 1.85
C ASP A 121 11.52 7.25 1.81
N TYR A 122 10.40 7.29 1.07
CA TYR A 122 9.51 8.44 1.03
C TYR A 122 8.99 8.80 2.42
N LEU A 123 8.43 7.83 3.14
CA LEU A 123 7.82 8.07 4.46
C LEU A 123 8.86 8.52 5.49
N PHE A 124 10.02 7.88 5.54
CA PHE A 124 11.07 8.28 6.48
C PHE A 124 11.74 9.61 6.10
N LYS A 125 11.74 10.00 4.84
CA LYS A 125 12.31 11.28 4.40
C LYS A 125 11.37 12.46 4.60
N PHE A 126 10.07 12.27 4.38
CA PHE A 126 9.12 13.38 4.33
C PHE A 126 8.11 13.42 5.49
N THR A 127 8.20 12.48 6.43
CA THR A 127 7.33 12.45 7.60
C THR A 127 8.12 12.27 8.89
N VAL A 128 7.47 12.48 10.01
CA VAL A 128 8.04 12.26 11.36
C VAL A 128 7.81 10.83 11.87
N ALA A 129 7.34 9.92 11.04
CA ALA A 129 7.09 8.55 11.45
C ALA A 129 8.39 7.89 11.94
N HIS A 130 8.33 7.30 13.14
CA HIS A 130 9.41 6.48 13.69
C HIS A 130 9.17 4.99 13.40
N ARG A 131 7.91 4.61 13.22
CA ARG A 131 7.49 3.22 13.03
C ARG A 131 6.57 3.10 11.83
N LEU A 132 6.87 2.13 10.97
CA LEU A 132 5.99 1.66 9.91
C LEU A 132 5.50 0.26 10.27
N GLU A 133 4.24 -0.02 9.99
CA GLU A 133 3.64 -1.35 10.15
C GLU A 133 3.13 -1.87 8.82
N ALA A 134 3.05 -3.18 8.68
CA ALA A 134 2.35 -3.84 7.58
C ALA A 134 1.58 -5.04 8.12
N LEU A 135 0.35 -5.21 7.63
CA LEU A 135 -0.51 -6.33 7.98
C LEU A 135 -0.85 -7.11 6.70
N THR A 136 -0.55 -8.40 6.68
CA THR A 136 -0.83 -9.25 5.52
C THR A 136 -1.40 -10.60 5.92
N ASP A 137 -2.20 -11.22 5.04
CA ASP A 137 -2.73 -12.58 5.26
C ASP A 137 -1.56 -13.55 5.51
N ALA A 138 -1.71 -14.41 6.51
CA ALA A 138 -0.65 -15.37 6.89
C ALA A 138 -0.26 -16.31 5.73
N ALA A 139 -1.16 -16.58 4.79
CA ALA A 139 -0.91 -17.36 3.59
C ALA A 139 -0.28 -16.57 2.44
N ASN A 140 -0.20 -15.23 2.52
CA ASN A 140 0.42 -14.40 1.49
C ASN A 140 1.96 -14.44 1.62
N VAL A 141 2.55 -15.56 1.21
CA VAL A 141 4.00 -15.79 1.29
C VAL A 141 4.79 -14.76 0.48
N ALA A 142 4.23 -14.30 -0.65
CA ALA A 142 4.91 -13.34 -1.53
C ALA A 142 5.11 -11.98 -0.83
N GLU A 143 4.06 -11.46 -0.22
CA GLU A 143 4.11 -10.19 0.52
C GLU A 143 4.99 -10.29 1.76
N ARG A 144 4.85 -11.36 2.54
CA ARG A 144 5.69 -11.61 3.71
C ARG A 144 7.19 -11.58 3.36
N LYS A 145 7.59 -12.28 2.29
CA LYS A 145 8.97 -12.26 1.80
C LYS A 145 9.40 -10.88 1.29
N ALA A 146 8.50 -10.11 0.68
CA ALA A 146 8.80 -8.77 0.22
C ALA A 146 9.07 -7.83 1.39
N LEU A 147 8.24 -7.87 2.44
CA LEU A 147 8.42 -7.10 3.67
C LEU A 147 9.74 -7.46 4.39
N GLU A 148 10.03 -8.75 4.57
CA GLU A 148 11.27 -9.21 5.19
C GLU A 148 12.52 -8.74 4.42
N ARG A 149 12.48 -8.73 3.07
CA ARG A 149 13.60 -8.24 2.22
C ARG A 149 13.85 -6.73 2.32
N VAL A 150 12.87 -5.96 2.74
CA VAL A 150 13.00 -4.52 2.94
C VAL A 150 13.21 -4.14 4.41
N GLY A 151 13.44 -5.13 5.28
CA GLY A 151 13.86 -4.92 6.66
C GLY A 151 12.73 -4.96 7.69
N PHE A 152 11.49 -5.27 7.30
CA PHE A 152 10.43 -5.45 8.29
C PHE A 152 10.67 -6.72 9.11
N GLU A 153 10.48 -6.61 10.41
CA GLU A 153 10.51 -7.70 11.35
C GLU A 153 9.09 -8.18 11.71
N ARG A 154 8.90 -9.49 11.77
CA ARG A 154 7.64 -10.07 12.18
C ARG A 154 7.45 -9.92 13.69
N GLU A 155 6.35 -9.28 14.12
CA GLU A 155 6.04 -9.10 15.54
C GLU A 155 4.97 -10.06 16.07
N GLY A 156 4.10 -10.58 15.20
CA GLY A 156 3.07 -11.50 15.69
C GLY A 156 2.10 -12.00 14.63
N VAL A 157 1.10 -12.74 15.11
CA VAL A 157 -0.04 -13.22 14.33
C VAL A 157 -1.32 -12.76 15.00
N LEU A 158 -2.18 -12.12 14.24
CA LEU A 158 -3.55 -11.80 14.63
C LEU A 158 -4.45 -12.91 14.11
N ARG A 159 -4.97 -13.73 15.03
CA ARG A 159 -5.80 -14.87 14.66
C ARG A 159 -7.18 -14.41 14.22
N GLU A 160 -7.69 -15.00 13.14
CA GLU A 160 -9.08 -14.83 12.67
C GLU A 160 -9.54 -13.37 12.54
N VAL A 161 -8.63 -12.49 12.04
CA VAL A 161 -8.86 -11.04 11.98
C VAL A 161 -9.57 -10.59 10.70
N ALA A 162 -9.55 -11.41 9.65
CA ALA A 162 -10.14 -11.08 8.36
C ALA A 162 -11.04 -12.20 7.84
N PHE A 163 -12.26 -11.87 7.43
CA PHE A 163 -13.16 -12.83 6.78
C PHE A 163 -13.03 -12.71 5.26
N ARG A 164 -12.59 -13.79 4.60
CA ARG A 164 -12.43 -13.85 3.13
C ARG A 164 -12.78 -15.23 2.60
N HIS A 165 -13.41 -15.27 1.45
CA HIS A 165 -13.78 -16.52 0.77
C HIS A 165 -14.48 -17.54 1.68
N GLY A 166 -15.40 -17.06 2.54
CA GLY A 166 -16.19 -17.93 3.43
C GLY A 166 -15.47 -18.44 4.67
N SER A 167 -14.25 -17.95 4.98
CA SER A 167 -13.48 -18.36 6.16
C SER A 167 -12.79 -17.19 6.86
N TRP A 168 -12.59 -17.35 8.17
CA TRP A 168 -11.74 -16.47 8.96
C TRP A 168 -10.27 -16.77 8.67
N ARG A 169 -9.46 -15.71 8.53
CA ARG A 169 -8.05 -15.77 8.16
C ARG A 169 -7.20 -15.08 9.20
N ASP A 170 -6.05 -15.67 9.45
CA ASP A 170 -5.01 -15.05 10.26
C ASP A 170 -4.25 -14.02 9.44
N ALA A 171 -3.81 -12.95 10.11
CA ALA A 171 -2.89 -12.00 9.53
C ALA A 171 -1.59 -11.93 10.33
N VAL A 172 -0.49 -11.66 9.64
CA VAL A 172 0.82 -11.45 10.25
C VAL A 172 1.09 -9.96 10.29
N ILE A 173 1.45 -9.46 11.49
CA ILE A 173 1.89 -8.09 11.68
C ILE A 173 3.40 -8.01 11.61
N TYR A 174 3.88 -7.04 10.83
CA TYR A 174 5.27 -6.68 10.64
C TYR A 174 5.50 -5.24 11.03
N ALA A 175 6.71 -4.93 11.46
CA ALA A 175 7.13 -3.56 11.76
C ALA A 175 8.54 -3.26 11.26
N LEU A 176 8.76 -1.98 10.92
CA LEU A 176 10.06 -1.41 10.60
C LEU A 176 10.22 -0.12 11.40
N LEU A 177 11.28 -0.01 12.16
CA LEU A 177 11.62 1.21 12.89
C LEU A 177 12.59 2.06 12.07
N ARG A 178 12.45 3.38 12.21
CA ARG A 178 13.46 4.29 11.69
C ARG A 178 14.75 4.08 12.48
N ASP A 179 15.86 3.88 11.80
CA ASP A 179 17.17 3.90 12.44
C ASP A 179 17.33 5.20 13.24
N GLY A 180 17.92 5.09 14.42
CA GLY A 180 18.09 6.25 15.30
C GLY A 180 18.82 7.41 14.63
N PRO A 181 18.76 8.62 15.23
CA PRO A 181 19.44 9.80 14.70
C PRO A 181 20.95 9.62 14.63
#